data_9374d2a0aaa747e9d52bec9debf77c3d
#
_entry.id   9374d2a0aaa747e9d52bec9debf77c3d
#
_cell.length_a   1.000
_cell.length_b   1.000
_cell.length_c   1.000
_cell.angle_alpha   90.00
_cell.angle_beta   90.00
_cell.angle_gamma   90.00
#
_symmetry.space_group_name_H-M   'P 1'
#
loop_
_entity.id
_entity.type
_entity.pdbx_description
1 polymer ?
#
loop_
_entity_poly.entity_id
_entity_poly.type
_entity_poly.pdbx_seq_one_letter_code
_entity_poly.pdbx_strand_id
1 'polypeptide(L)'
;ELEDTHYPNGFTRDPDLKRWSNQGILMLNTALTTTINKVGQHYKLWQPFIAFLFDILMYNNPGTVYVFLGKKAEEWAESIPDNNYKIVVSHPASAIHNKLEKWDSNDMFNNISKTVKKQFNYDIIW
;
A
#
# COMPACT_ATOMS: atom_id res chain seq x y z
N GLU A 1 2.41 -12.30 8.88
CA GLU A 1 1.53 -11.37 9.61
C GLU A 1 0.06 -11.54 9.28
N LEU A 2 -0.34 -11.63 8.00
CA LEU A 2 -1.72 -11.93 7.63
C LEU A 2 -2.26 -13.19 8.30
N GLU A 3 -1.42 -14.21 8.49
CA GLU A 3 -1.79 -15.47 9.15
C GLU A 3 -1.98 -15.31 10.67
N ASP A 4 -1.31 -14.34 11.28
CA ASP A 4 -1.36 -14.11 12.74
C ASP A 4 -2.48 -13.13 13.14
N THR A 5 -3.10 -12.46 12.18
CA THR A 5 -4.15 -11.46 12.42
C THR A 5 -5.53 -12.09 12.28
N HIS A 6 -6.39 -11.85 13.27
CA HIS A 6 -7.79 -12.30 13.19
C HIS A 6 -8.58 -11.41 12.24
N TYR A 7 -9.09 -11.98 11.16
CA TYR A 7 -9.96 -11.29 10.19
C TYR A 7 -11.40 -11.80 10.34
N PRO A 8 -12.36 -10.94 10.72
CA PRO A 8 -13.76 -11.34 10.89
C PRO A 8 -14.36 -12.00 9.63
N ASN A 9 -13.90 -11.58 8.46
CA ASN A 9 -14.40 -12.05 7.16
C ASN A 9 -13.52 -13.13 6.51
N GLY A 10 -12.52 -13.63 7.27
CA GLY A 10 -11.61 -14.67 6.80
C GLY A 10 -10.37 -14.15 6.07
N PHE A 11 -9.41 -15.04 5.94
CA PHE A 11 -8.16 -14.86 5.21
C PHE A 11 -7.94 -16.06 4.27
N THR A 12 -7.53 -15.80 3.04
CA THR A 12 -7.18 -16.84 2.08
C THR A 12 -5.74 -16.68 1.65
N ARG A 13 -4.93 -17.72 1.89
CA ARG A 13 -3.56 -17.78 1.43
C ARG A 13 -3.51 -18.02 -0.08
N ASP A 14 -3.45 -16.94 -0.84
CA ASP A 14 -3.39 -16.97 -2.29
C ASP A 14 -2.29 -15.99 -2.77
N PRO A 15 -1.23 -16.46 -3.42
CA PRO A 15 -0.18 -15.59 -3.95
C PRO A 15 -0.63 -14.77 -5.18
N ASP A 16 -1.76 -15.11 -5.79
CA ASP A 16 -2.34 -14.33 -6.89
C ASP A 16 -3.11 -13.11 -6.36
N LEU A 17 -2.52 -11.95 -6.47
CA LEU A 17 -3.10 -10.68 -6.00
C LEU A 17 -4.31 -10.20 -6.82
N LYS A 18 -4.78 -10.95 -7.83
CA LYS A 18 -6.01 -10.62 -8.58
C LYS A 18 -7.21 -10.48 -7.68
N ARG A 19 -7.29 -11.30 -6.64
CA ARG A 19 -8.36 -11.21 -5.64
C ARG A 19 -8.39 -9.85 -4.95
N TRP A 20 -7.23 -9.29 -4.62
CA TRP A 20 -7.13 -7.95 -4.05
C TRP A 20 -7.50 -6.87 -5.08
N SER A 21 -6.99 -6.99 -6.29
CA SER A 21 -7.30 -6.07 -7.39
C SER A 21 -8.81 -6.03 -7.68
N ASN A 22 -9.49 -7.18 -7.65
CA ASN A 22 -10.94 -7.27 -7.86
C ASN A 22 -11.76 -6.60 -6.74
N GLN A 23 -11.15 -6.36 -5.59
CA GLN A 23 -11.73 -5.61 -4.47
C GLN A 23 -11.36 -4.12 -4.47
N GLY A 24 -10.69 -3.64 -5.52
CA GLY A 24 -10.29 -2.24 -5.64
C GLY A 24 -8.94 -1.91 -4.98
N ILE A 25 -8.12 -2.90 -4.62
CA ILE A 25 -6.79 -2.67 -4.06
C ILE A 25 -5.79 -2.54 -5.21
N LEU A 26 -5.24 -1.34 -5.39
CA LEU A 26 -4.19 -1.08 -6.38
C LEU A 26 -2.81 -1.21 -5.74
N MET A 27 -2.04 -2.21 -6.17
CA MET A 27 -0.64 -2.37 -5.80
C MET A 27 0.25 -1.61 -6.79
N LEU A 28 0.90 -0.54 -6.34
CA LEU A 28 1.67 0.36 -7.19
C LEU A 28 3.10 0.52 -6.70
N ASN A 29 4.06 0.32 -7.59
CA ASN A 29 5.45 0.70 -7.33
C ASN A 29 5.69 2.16 -7.77
N THR A 30 6.44 2.93 -6.98
CA THR A 30 6.80 4.32 -7.28
C THR A 30 7.90 4.45 -8.36
N ALA A 31 8.48 3.33 -8.79
CA ALA A 31 9.30 3.23 -9.99
C ALA A 31 9.01 1.89 -10.68
N LEU A 32 8.63 1.92 -11.96
CA LEU A 32 8.21 0.74 -12.71
C LEU A 32 9.35 0.06 -13.46
N THR A 33 10.52 0.68 -13.50
CA THR A 33 11.72 0.12 -14.11
C THR A 33 12.97 0.42 -13.28
N THR A 34 14.00 -0.36 -13.48
CA THR A 34 15.34 -0.12 -12.94
C THR A 34 16.40 -0.71 -13.87
N THR A 35 17.65 -0.33 -13.71
CA THR A 35 18.78 -1.03 -14.34
C THR A 35 19.11 -2.26 -13.50
N ILE A 36 19.57 -3.33 -14.15
CA ILE A 36 20.00 -4.56 -13.47
C ILE A 36 21.01 -4.21 -12.37
N ASN A 37 20.78 -4.73 -11.18
CA ASN A 37 21.62 -4.52 -9.98
C ASN A 37 21.70 -3.05 -9.49
N LYS A 38 20.82 -2.15 -9.93
CA LYS A 38 20.81 -0.74 -9.51
C LYS A 38 19.43 -0.33 -8.99
N VAL A 39 19.06 -0.83 -7.83
CA VAL A 39 17.77 -0.54 -7.18
C VAL A 39 17.57 0.98 -7.05
N GLY A 40 16.41 1.46 -7.47
CA GLY A 40 16.00 2.85 -7.30
C GLY A 40 16.60 3.84 -8.31
N GLN A 41 17.42 3.42 -9.27
CA GLN A 41 18.06 4.31 -10.24
C GLN A 41 17.05 5.15 -11.03
N HIS A 42 15.85 4.61 -11.29
CA HIS A 42 14.85 5.26 -12.12
C HIS A 42 13.75 5.98 -11.32
N TYR A 43 13.86 6.14 -9.98
CA TYR A 43 12.85 6.85 -9.21
C TYR A 43 12.57 8.27 -9.75
N LYS A 44 13.61 9.05 -10.03
CA LYS A 44 13.44 10.40 -10.59
C LYS A 44 12.78 10.40 -11.97
N LEU A 45 13.07 9.38 -12.79
CA LEU A 45 12.47 9.24 -14.11
C LEU A 45 10.96 9.03 -14.03
N TRP A 46 10.50 8.25 -13.02
CA TRP A 46 9.10 7.93 -12.85
C TRP A 46 8.29 8.97 -12.05
N GLN A 47 8.96 9.87 -11.34
CA GLN A 47 8.29 10.90 -10.51
C GLN A 47 7.17 11.66 -11.25
N PRO A 48 7.35 12.21 -12.47
CA PRO A 48 6.29 12.95 -13.15
C PRO A 48 5.06 12.08 -13.45
N PHE A 49 5.28 10.82 -13.83
CA PHE A 49 4.19 9.88 -14.09
C PHE A 49 3.43 9.53 -12.80
N ILE A 50 4.15 9.26 -11.71
CA ILE A 50 3.53 8.92 -10.43
C ILE A 50 2.74 10.11 -9.86
N ALA A 51 3.26 11.33 -9.98
CA ALA A 51 2.53 12.54 -9.60
C ALA A 51 1.21 12.68 -10.38
N PHE A 52 1.28 12.56 -11.70
CA PHE A 52 0.10 12.59 -12.58
C PHE A 52 -0.92 11.48 -12.22
N LEU A 53 -0.44 10.28 -11.93
CA LEU A 53 -1.30 9.18 -11.54
C LEU A 53 -2.00 9.44 -10.20
N PHE A 54 -1.31 10.02 -9.21
CA PHE A 54 -1.91 10.40 -7.94
C PHE A 54 -2.99 11.49 -8.14
N ASP A 55 -2.75 12.49 -8.98
CA ASP A 55 -3.77 13.50 -9.29
C ASP A 55 -5.03 12.87 -9.87
N ILE A 56 -4.89 11.92 -10.81
CA ILE A 56 -6.02 11.18 -11.38
C ILE A 56 -6.75 10.35 -10.31
N LEU A 57 -6.00 9.63 -9.48
CA LEU A 57 -6.59 8.78 -8.45
C LEU A 57 -7.35 9.60 -7.41
N MET A 58 -6.78 10.70 -6.94
CA MET A 58 -7.44 11.60 -5.98
C MET A 58 -8.70 12.23 -6.55
N TYR A 59 -8.65 12.66 -7.81
CA TYR A 59 -9.81 13.29 -8.46
C TYR A 59 -10.97 12.32 -8.66
N ASN A 60 -10.68 11.10 -9.14
CA ASN A 60 -11.72 10.15 -9.52
C ASN A 60 -12.18 9.22 -8.37
N ASN A 61 -11.40 9.11 -7.30
CA ASN A 61 -11.65 8.17 -6.21
C ASN A 61 -11.58 8.85 -4.84
N PRO A 62 -12.52 9.75 -4.52
CA PRO A 62 -12.55 10.40 -3.22
C PRO A 62 -12.72 9.38 -2.09
N GLY A 63 -11.99 9.58 -1.00
CA GLY A 63 -12.01 8.68 0.16
C GLY A 63 -11.09 7.46 0.05
N THR A 64 -10.26 7.37 -0.99
CA THR A 64 -9.24 6.31 -1.11
C THR A 64 -8.34 6.27 0.12
N VAL A 65 -8.04 5.06 0.57
CA VAL A 65 -7.04 4.81 1.61
C VAL A 65 -5.67 4.61 0.94
N TYR A 66 -4.75 5.52 1.19
CA TYR A 66 -3.38 5.46 0.66
C TYR A 66 -2.46 4.79 1.67
N VAL A 67 -1.76 3.75 1.24
CA VAL A 67 -0.83 2.99 2.07
C VAL A 67 0.58 3.08 1.50
N PHE A 68 1.50 3.61 2.30
CA PHE A 68 2.88 3.83 1.90
C PHE A 68 3.80 2.82 2.61
N LEU A 69 4.41 1.94 1.83
CA LEU A 69 5.29 0.88 2.33
C LEU A 69 6.76 1.31 2.20
N GLY A 70 7.33 1.79 3.31
CA GLY A 70 8.72 2.21 3.42
C GLY A 70 9.01 3.64 2.96
N LYS A 71 10.21 4.12 3.29
CA LYS A 71 10.62 5.53 3.17
C LYS A 71 10.44 6.12 1.76
N LYS A 72 10.68 5.35 0.70
CA LYS A 72 10.52 5.87 -0.67
C LYS A 72 9.06 6.05 -1.08
N ALA A 73 8.16 5.23 -0.58
CA ALA A 73 6.74 5.44 -0.76
C ALA A 73 6.23 6.58 0.13
N GLU A 74 6.71 6.68 1.37
CA GLU A 74 6.37 7.73 2.33
C GLU A 74 6.63 9.15 1.80
N GLU A 75 7.66 9.35 0.96
CA GLU A 75 7.94 10.64 0.32
C GLU A 75 6.72 11.21 -0.45
N TRP A 76 5.80 10.34 -0.88
CA TRP A 76 4.57 10.73 -1.57
C TRP A 76 3.40 11.05 -0.63
N ALA A 77 3.51 10.72 0.65
CA ALA A 77 2.43 10.95 1.62
C ALA A 77 2.09 12.44 1.79
N GLU A 78 3.09 13.33 1.61
CA GLU A 78 2.88 14.78 1.66
C GLU A 78 2.04 15.31 0.48
N SER A 79 2.04 14.59 -0.65
CA SER A 79 1.23 14.95 -1.83
C SER A 79 -0.26 14.60 -1.65
N ILE A 80 -0.61 13.80 -0.65
CA ILE A 80 -1.99 13.40 -0.38
C ILE A 80 -2.63 14.41 0.59
N PRO A 81 -3.73 15.06 0.21
CA PRO A 81 -4.44 15.98 1.08
C PRO A 81 -4.90 15.34 2.41
N ASP A 82 -4.95 16.15 3.47
CA ASP A 82 -5.27 15.67 4.83
C ASP A 82 -6.69 15.13 5.01
N ASN A 83 -7.59 15.44 4.09
CA ASN A 83 -8.94 14.86 4.06
C ASN A 83 -8.99 13.43 3.52
N ASN A 84 -7.87 12.85 3.10
CA ASN A 84 -7.74 11.45 2.70
C ASN A 84 -7.11 10.62 3.82
N TYR A 85 -7.35 9.32 3.76
CA TYR A 85 -6.77 8.38 4.72
C TYR A 85 -5.36 7.98 4.29
N LYS A 86 -4.38 8.21 5.17
CA LYS A 86 -2.97 7.89 4.95
C LYS A 86 -2.49 6.90 6.01
N ILE A 87 -1.84 5.83 5.59
CA ILE A 87 -1.20 4.84 6.45
C ILE A 87 0.25 4.70 5.99
N VAL A 88 1.19 4.91 6.88
CA VAL A 88 2.63 4.75 6.60
C VAL A 88 3.18 3.63 7.47
N VAL A 89 3.83 2.66 6.85
CA VAL A 89 4.45 1.52 7.53
C VAL A 89 5.82 1.21 6.94
N SER A 90 6.62 0.47 7.67
CA SER A 90 7.91 0.00 7.18
C SER A 90 7.74 -0.91 5.95
N HIS A 91 8.72 -0.92 5.05
CA HIS A 91 8.69 -1.84 3.91
C HIS A 91 8.89 -3.29 4.39
N PRO A 92 8.15 -4.30 3.86
CA PRO A 92 8.32 -5.70 4.26
C PRO A 92 9.76 -6.20 4.19
N ALA A 93 10.53 -5.79 3.19
CA ALA A 93 11.94 -6.14 3.07
C ALA A 93 12.82 -5.60 4.21
N SER A 94 12.35 -4.62 5.00
CA SER A 94 13.10 -4.11 6.14
C SER A 94 13.27 -5.16 7.24
N ALA A 95 12.36 -6.10 7.38
CA ALA A 95 12.49 -7.20 8.33
C ALA A 95 13.72 -8.06 8.02
N ILE A 96 13.94 -8.37 6.74
CA ILE A 96 15.12 -9.14 6.29
C ILE A 96 16.41 -8.35 6.57
N HIS A 97 16.45 -7.07 6.23
CA HIS A 97 17.62 -6.23 6.44
C HIS A 97 17.96 -6.03 7.91
N ASN A 98 16.94 -5.93 8.76
CA ASN A 98 17.10 -5.74 10.22
C ASN A 98 17.20 -7.07 10.97
N LYS A 99 17.24 -8.22 10.28
CA LYS A 99 17.30 -9.57 10.88
C LYS A 99 16.15 -9.83 11.88
N LEU A 100 14.99 -9.30 11.60
CA LEU A 100 13.77 -9.55 12.37
C LEU A 100 13.14 -10.88 11.90
N GLU A 101 12.55 -11.62 12.84
CA GLU A 101 11.87 -12.88 12.50
C GLU A 101 10.64 -12.64 11.63
N LYS A 102 9.92 -11.54 11.86
CA LYS A 102 8.71 -11.17 11.13
C LYS A 102 8.70 -9.68 10.79
N TRP A 103 8.00 -9.34 9.72
CA TRP A 103 7.65 -7.96 9.42
C TRP A 103 6.44 -7.54 10.27
N ASP A 104 6.55 -6.39 10.90
CA ASP A 104 5.45 -5.76 11.63
C ASP A 104 4.82 -4.67 10.74
N SER A 105 3.57 -4.87 10.34
CA SER A 105 2.77 -3.91 9.59
C SER A 105 2.08 -2.87 10.49
N ASN A 106 2.29 -2.93 11.80
CA ASN A 106 1.67 -2.02 12.75
C ASN A 106 0.12 -1.99 12.61
N ASP A 107 -0.48 -3.17 12.55
CA ASP A 107 -1.94 -3.38 12.40
C ASP A 107 -2.56 -2.80 11.11
N MET A 108 -1.74 -2.59 10.07
CA MET A 108 -2.12 -1.96 8.82
C MET A 108 -3.38 -2.58 8.20
N PHE A 109 -3.44 -3.90 8.09
CA PHE A 109 -4.56 -4.60 7.44
C PHE A 109 -5.89 -4.37 8.15
N ASN A 110 -5.90 -4.42 9.48
CA ASN A 110 -7.09 -4.11 10.27
C ASN A 110 -7.48 -2.64 10.16
N ASN A 111 -6.50 -1.73 10.14
CA ASN A 111 -6.75 -0.31 9.99
C ASN A 111 -7.36 0.02 8.63
N ILE A 112 -6.87 -0.60 7.55
CA ILE A 112 -7.48 -0.50 6.22
C ILE A 112 -8.92 -1.04 6.25
N SER A 113 -9.13 -2.25 6.78
CA SER A 113 -10.46 -2.88 6.83
C SER A 113 -11.48 -2.02 7.57
N LYS A 114 -11.11 -1.50 8.76
CA LYS A 114 -11.96 -0.59 9.54
C LYS A 114 -12.29 0.70 8.79
N THR A 115 -11.30 1.27 8.11
CA THR A 115 -11.46 2.53 7.36
C THR A 115 -12.37 2.32 6.16
N VAL A 116 -12.13 1.28 5.35
CA VAL A 116 -12.95 0.94 4.19
C VAL A 116 -14.38 0.59 4.61
N LYS A 117 -14.55 -0.18 5.68
CA LYS A 117 -15.88 -0.48 6.22
C LYS A 117 -16.65 0.76 6.63
N LYS A 118 -15.99 1.68 7.34
CA LYS A 118 -16.59 2.95 7.77
C LYS A 118 -16.96 3.85 6.59
N GLN A 119 -16.08 3.92 5.57
CA GLN A 119 -16.21 4.84 4.44
C GLN A 119 -17.19 4.35 3.38
N PHE A 120 -17.12 3.06 3.05
CA PHE A 120 -17.81 2.48 1.90
C PHE A 120 -18.82 1.39 2.29
N ASN A 121 -18.94 1.06 3.56
CA ASN A 121 -19.71 -0.08 4.06
C ASN A 121 -19.33 -1.41 3.38
N TYR A 122 -18.07 -1.57 3.03
CA TYR A 122 -17.52 -2.71 2.34
C TYR A 122 -16.52 -3.45 3.23
N ASP A 123 -16.55 -4.77 3.19
CA ASP A 123 -15.65 -5.65 3.93
C ASP A 123 -14.58 -6.22 3.01
N ILE A 124 -13.31 -5.91 3.27
CA ILE A 124 -12.18 -6.49 2.53
C ILE A 124 -11.93 -7.91 3.03
N ILE A 125 -11.71 -8.83 2.09
CA ILE A 125 -11.25 -10.21 2.33
C ILE A 125 -9.77 -10.29 1.96
N TRP A 126 -8.92 -10.45 2.95
CA TRP A 126 -7.46 -10.52 2.78
C TRP A 126 -6.96 -11.88 2.29
#